data_1415ca74d9e5579e2e35998ec0d23b61
#
_entry.id   1415ca74d9e5579e2e35998ec0d23b61
#
_cell.length_a   1.000
_cell.length_b   1.000
_cell.length_c   1.000
_cell.angle_alpha   90.00
_cell.angle_beta   90.00
_cell.angle_gamma   90.00
#
_symmetry.space_group_name_H-M   'P 1'
#
loop_
_entity.id
_entity.type
_entity.pdbx_description
1 polymer ?
#
loop_
_entity_poly.entity_id
_entity_poly.type
_entity_poly.pdbx_seq_one_letter_code
_entity_poly.pdbx_strand_id
1 'polypeptide(L)'
;MSHPLSLSKKNTELWQQYQALKVKIPMLFPTEGATALGVSEFELMLASPYSQYIGDQCKAVLKQFEKFGDMESIVRNELAVHEKTAPYHNLKLGEKMGLALNVGGLDLRFFMWQWQHMLAVTDTSRADKPSYSIQFYNAQGAAIDKVYLRELSDENISRWQAMIQEQQQTVNKETLTLEAQEPLNDWRYKALSEEERAQLQQGWQAMT
;
A
#
# COMPACT_ATOMS: atom_id res chain seq x y z
N MET A 1 22.05 -2.05 1.93
CA MET A 1 22.10 -2.22 3.40
C MET A 1 20.88 -1.51 3.95
N SER A 2 20.03 -2.23 4.68
CA SER A 2 18.87 -1.62 5.35
C SER A 2 19.37 -0.74 6.49
N HIS A 3 18.96 0.51 6.52
CA HIS A 3 19.25 1.45 7.61
C HIS A 3 17.96 1.74 8.38
N PRO A 4 18.03 2.04 9.68
CA PRO A 4 16.85 2.34 10.47
C PRO A 4 16.23 3.68 10.04
N LEU A 5 14.93 3.66 9.76
CA LEU A 5 14.12 4.82 9.44
C LEU A 5 13.58 5.45 10.73
N SER A 6 13.70 6.75 10.88
CA SER A 6 13.03 7.47 11.97
C SER A 6 11.54 7.58 11.67
N LEU A 7 10.69 7.20 12.62
CA LEU A 7 9.23 7.29 12.48
C LEU A 7 8.69 8.68 12.84
N SER A 8 9.45 9.45 13.61
CA SER A 8 9.07 10.80 14.04
C SER A 8 9.74 11.92 13.25
N LYS A 9 10.98 11.69 12.76
CA LYS A 9 11.74 12.70 12.03
C LYS A 9 11.60 12.50 10.52
N LYS A 10 11.02 13.47 9.84
CA LYS A 10 10.84 13.46 8.39
C LYS A 10 12.17 13.62 7.65
N ASN A 11 12.38 12.83 6.61
CA ASN A 11 13.48 13.03 5.67
C ASN A 11 13.06 14.08 4.62
N THR A 12 13.20 15.35 5.01
CA THR A 12 12.78 16.49 4.18
C THR A 12 13.53 16.57 2.85
N GLU A 13 14.81 16.14 2.82
CA GLU A 13 15.62 16.11 1.60
C GLU A 13 15.04 15.12 0.58
N LEU A 14 14.73 13.90 1.00
CA LEU A 14 14.12 12.89 0.13
C LEU A 14 12.79 13.41 -0.45
N TRP A 15 11.96 14.05 0.39
CA TRP A 15 10.70 14.62 -0.09
C TRP A 15 10.91 15.73 -1.11
N GLN A 16 11.88 16.62 -0.89
CA GLN A 16 12.22 17.69 -1.83
C GLN A 16 12.74 17.13 -3.16
N GLN A 17 13.56 16.10 -3.15
CA GLN A 17 14.03 15.42 -4.35
C GLN A 17 12.85 14.86 -5.17
N TYR A 18 11.88 14.23 -4.50
CA TYR A 18 10.66 13.75 -5.15
C TYR A 18 9.84 14.90 -5.76
N GLN A 19 9.64 16.00 -5.02
CA GLN A 19 8.92 17.16 -5.55
C GLN A 19 9.63 17.76 -6.78
N ALA A 20 10.95 17.81 -6.77
CA ALA A 20 11.74 18.28 -7.93
C ALA A 20 11.57 17.35 -9.15
N LEU A 21 11.46 16.03 -8.96
CA LEU A 21 11.14 15.09 -10.03
C LEU A 21 9.73 15.31 -10.57
N LYS A 22 8.73 15.54 -9.70
CA LYS A 22 7.34 15.82 -10.11
C LYS A 22 7.18 17.08 -10.96
N VAL A 23 8.01 18.08 -10.74
CA VAL A 23 8.04 19.29 -11.60
C VAL A 23 8.44 18.92 -13.05
N LYS A 24 9.37 17.97 -13.20
CA LYS A 24 9.84 17.50 -14.52
C LYS A 24 8.90 16.47 -15.15
N ILE A 25 8.23 15.66 -14.32
CA ILE A 25 7.35 14.57 -14.74
C ILE A 25 6.02 14.73 -13.98
N PRO A 26 5.06 15.51 -14.50
CA PRO A 26 3.83 15.85 -13.77
C PRO A 26 2.97 14.66 -13.33
N MET A 27 3.05 13.53 -14.04
CA MET A 27 2.31 12.30 -13.73
C MET A 27 3.15 11.28 -12.96
N LEU A 28 4.24 11.71 -12.30
CA LEU A 28 5.07 10.83 -11.49
C LEU A 28 4.35 10.44 -10.20
N PHE A 29 3.93 9.20 -10.10
CA PHE A 29 3.34 8.65 -8.88
C PHE A 29 4.42 8.25 -7.87
N PRO A 30 4.07 8.06 -6.57
CA PRO A 30 5.03 7.69 -5.54
C PRO A 30 5.84 6.42 -5.85
N THR A 31 5.22 5.41 -6.46
CA THR A 31 5.89 4.14 -6.82
C THR A 31 7.07 4.38 -7.77
N GLU A 32 6.83 5.10 -8.87
CA GLU A 32 7.87 5.42 -9.85
C GLU A 32 8.90 6.40 -9.29
N GLY A 33 8.43 7.35 -8.45
CA GLY A 33 9.29 8.31 -7.77
C GLY A 33 10.26 7.62 -6.80
N ALA A 34 9.78 6.66 -6.03
CA ALA A 34 10.59 5.86 -5.12
C ALA A 34 11.65 5.06 -5.88
N THR A 35 11.26 4.39 -6.97
CA THR A 35 12.16 3.67 -7.86
C THR A 35 13.26 4.58 -8.41
N ALA A 36 12.90 5.78 -8.90
CA ALA A 36 13.85 6.75 -9.44
C ALA A 36 14.84 7.28 -8.39
N LEU A 37 14.43 7.32 -7.12
CA LEU A 37 15.26 7.77 -6.00
C LEU A 37 16.00 6.62 -5.28
N GLY A 38 15.79 5.37 -5.69
CA GLY A 38 16.44 4.19 -5.12
C GLY A 38 16.01 3.86 -3.68
N VAL A 39 14.76 4.20 -3.33
CA VAL A 39 14.15 3.93 -2.03
C VAL A 39 12.86 3.12 -2.17
N SER A 40 12.33 2.58 -1.07
CA SER A 40 10.99 1.99 -1.07
C SER A 40 9.90 3.06 -1.12
N GLU A 41 8.71 2.69 -1.57
CA GLU A 41 7.59 3.62 -1.58
C GLU A 41 7.19 4.04 -0.16
N PHE A 42 7.30 3.14 0.81
CA PHE A 42 7.11 3.46 2.23
C PHE A 42 8.06 4.56 2.71
N GLU A 43 9.37 4.45 2.41
CA GLU A 43 10.37 5.47 2.79
C GLU A 43 10.03 6.83 2.18
N LEU A 44 9.70 6.85 0.90
CA LEU A 44 9.31 8.06 0.21
C LEU A 44 8.06 8.68 0.85
N MET A 45 7.03 7.88 1.08
CA MET A 45 5.79 8.38 1.67
C MET A 45 5.93 8.75 3.15
N LEU A 46 6.78 8.05 3.91
CA LEU A 46 7.11 8.43 5.28
C LEU A 46 7.79 9.81 5.34
N ALA A 47 8.57 10.17 4.32
CA ALA A 47 9.22 11.49 4.20
C ALA A 47 8.22 12.63 3.92
N SER A 48 7.02 12.33 3.42
CA SER A 48 5.97 13.32 3.16
C SER A 48 5.54 14.06 4.42
N PRO A 49 5.36 15.40 4.38
CA PRO A 49 4.82 16.16 5.51
C PRO A 49 3.36 15.82 5.83
N TYR A 50 2.65 15.18 4.88
CA TYR A 50 1.24 14.80 5.00
C TYR A 50 1.02 13.42 5.58
N SER A 51 2.08 12.64 5.78
CA SER A 51 1.98 11.26 6.26
C SER A 51 2.43 11.12 7.71
N GLN A 52 1.91 10.12 8.37
CA GLN A 52 2.38 9.68 9.68
C GLN A 52 2.30 8.16 9.79
N TYR A 53 3.28 7.57 10.47
CA TYR A 53 3.28 6.14 10.76
C TYR A 53 2.24 5.83 11.85
N ILE A 54 1.38 4.85 11.60
CA ILE A 54 0.31 4.45 12.52
C ILE A 54 0.39 2.97 12.94
N GLY A 55 1.57 2.36 12.80
CA GLY A 55 1.82 1.02 13.31
C GLY A 55 1.64 -0.10 12.27
N ASP A 56 1.46 -1.30 12.81
CA ASP A 56 1.41 -2.58 12.09
C ASP A 56 0.10 -3.37 12.35
N GLN A 57 -0.83 -2.78 13.10
CA GLN A 57 -2.10 -3.43 13.42
C GLN A 57 -3.11 -3.38 12.27
N CYS A 58 -2.67 -3.77 11.04
CA CYS A 58 -3.43 -3.64 9.79
C CYS A 58 -4.81 -4.28 9.88
N LYS A 59 -4.93 -5.43 10.54
CA LYS A 59 -6.20 -6.14 10.73
C LYS A 59 -7.19 -5.35 11.57
N ALA A 60 -6.72 -4.64 12.60
CA ALA A 60 -7.57 -3.82 13.45
C ALA A 60 -8.13 -2.62 12.68
N VAL A 61 -7.31 -1.99 11.84
CA VAL A 61 -7.72 -0.87 10.98
C VAL A 61 -8.70 -1.33 9.91
N LEU A 62 -8.43 -2.42 9.21
CA LEU A 62 -9.33 -2.98 8.19
C LEU A 62 -10.74 -3.22 8.74
N LYS A 63 -10.87 -3.76 9.96
CA LYS A 63 -12.16 -3.98 10.62
C LYS A 63 -12.93 -2.68 10.88
N GLN A 64 -12.23 -1.55 11.05
CA GLN A 64 -12.90 -0.28 11.28
C GLN A 64 -13.47 0.31 9.99
N PHE A 65 -12.98 -0.10 8.81
CA PHE A 65 -13.46 0.42 7.52
C PHE A 65 -14.94 0.17 7.26
N GLU A 66 -15.52 -0.86 7.86
CA GLU A 66 -16.98 -1.12 7.76
C GLU A 66 -17.85 0.06 8.28
N LYS A 67 -17.27 1.01 9.02
CA LYS A 67 -17.97 2.14 9.63
C LYS A 67 -17.99 3.40 8.75
N PHE A 68 -17.32 3.40 7.58
CA PHE A 68 -17.04 4.62 6.82
C PHE A 68 -17.86 4.81 5.53
N GLY A 69 -18.76 3.90 5.19
CA GLY A 69 -19.47 3.95 3.92
C GLY A 69 -18.54 3.69 2.73
N ASP A 70 -18.68 4.48 1.66
CA ASP A 70 -17.86 4.31 0.45
C ASP A 70 -16.41 4.71 0.68
N MET A 71 -15.53 3.77 0.35
CA MET A 71 -14.09 3.94 0.35
C MET A 71 -13.52 3.48 -0.98
N GLU A 72 -12.43 4.08 -1.42
CA GLU A 72 -11.75 3.63 -2.63
C GLU A 72 -10.49 2.87 -2.30
N SER A 73 -10.42 1.61 -2.73
CA SER A 73 -9.23 0.78 -2.71
C SER A 73 -8.48 0.92 -4.03
N ILE A 74 -7.19 1.22 -3.95
CA ILE A 74 -6.28 1.32 -5.10
C ILE A 74 -5.13 0.33 -4.89
N VAL A 75 -5.16 -0.74 -5.67
CA VAL A 75 -4.08 -1.73 -5.74
C VAL A 75 -3.34 -1.54 -7.06
N ARG A 76 -2.03 -1.36 -6.97
CA ARG A 76 -1.20 -1.06 -8.14
C ARG A 76 0.08 -1.89 -8.16
N ASN A 77 0.46 -2.33 -9.35
CA ASN A 77 1.80 -2.83 -9.64
C ASN A 77 2.33 -2.17 -10.93
N GLU A 78 3.46 -2.64 -11.43
CA GLU A 78 4.10 -2.12 -12.65
C GLU A 78 3.25 -2.27 -13.93
N LEU A 79 2.29 -3.18 -13.93
CA LEU A 79 1.56 -3.60 -15.13
C LEU A 79 0.08 -3.19 -15.11
N ALA A 80 -0.50 -3.00 -13.92
CA ALA A 80 -1.93 -2.75 -13.78
C ALA A 80 -2.25 -1.90 -12.54
N VAL A 81 -3.33 -1.15 -12.64
CA VAL A 81 -3.97 -0.47 -11.51
C VAL A 81 -5.40 -0.98 -11.42
N HIS A 82 -5.81 -1.39 -10.23
CA HIS A 82 -7.19 -1.72 -9.91
C HIS A 82 -7.71 -0.69 -8.90
N GLU A 83 -8.76 0.02 -9.28
CA GLU A 83 -9.43 1.02 -8.46
C GLU A 83 -10.90 0.63 -8.31
N LYS A 84 -11.39 0.60 -7.08
CA LYS A 84 -12.78 0.31 -6.79
C LYS A 84 -13.28 1.13 -5.61
N THR A 85 -14.35 1.88 -5.84
CA THR A 85 -15.10 2.57 -4.78
C THR A 85 -16.29 1.74 -4.37
N ALA A 86 -16.34 1.34 -3.11
CA ALA A 86 -17.46 0.66 -2.48
C ALA A 86 -17.24 0.54 -0.96
N PRO A 87 -18.27 0.22 -0.16
CA PRO A 87 -18.10 -0.04 1.26
C PRO A 87 -17.28 -1.31 1.52
N TYR A 88 -16.50 -1.29 2.60
CA TYR A 88 -15.83 -2.47 3.15
C TYR A 88 -16.80 -3.25 4.04
N HIS A 89 -17.54 -4.19 3.45
CA HIS A 89 -18.49 -5.04 4.17
C HIS A 89 -18.10 -6.51 4.12
N ASN A 90 -18.69 -7.32 5.01
CA ASN A 90 -18.49 -8.76 5.08
C ASN A 90 -17.01 -9.17 5.21
N LEU A 91 -16.26 -8.41 6.01
CA LEU A 91 -14.86 -8.69 6.27
C LEU A 91 -14.69 -9.95 7.12
N LYS A 92 -14.00 -10.94 6.59
CA LYS A 92 -13.57 -12.13 7.32
C LYS A 92 -12.06 -12.18 7.34
N LEU A 93 -11.44 -11.72 8.43
CA LEU A 93 -10.00 -11.56 8.55
C LEU A 93 -9.43 -12.64 9.49
N GLY A 94 -8.84 -13.69 8.91
CA GLY A 94 -8.09 -14.72 9.62
C GLY A 94 -6.68 -14.28 9.99
N GLU A 95 -5.84 -15.21 10.43
CA GLU A 95 -4.45 -14.92 10.76
C GLU A 95 -3.59 -14.76 9.50
N LYS A 96 -3.74 -15.66 8.53
CA LYS A 96 -2.94 -15.67 7.29
C LYS A 96 -3.69 -15.08 6.12
N MET A 97 -4.99 -15.27 6.06
CA MET A 97 -5.82 -14.84 4.93
C MET A 97 -7.05 -14.11 5.42
N GLY A 98 -7.53 -13.18 4.61
CA GLY A 98 -8.79 -12.49 4.80
C GLY A 98 -9.57 -12.38 3.49
N LEU A 99 -10.83 -12.01 3.62
CA LEU A 99 -11.77 -11.88 2.52
C LEU A 99 -12.72 -10.72 2.78
N ALA A 100 -12.92 -9.88 1.78
CA ALA A 100 -14.09 -9.01 1.64
C ALA A 100 -14.85 -9.48 0.42
N LEU A 101 -16.05 -10.00 0.58
CA LEU A 101 -16.85 -10.52 -0.53
C LEU A 101 -18.17 -9.79 -0.60
N ASN A 102 -18.29 -8.86 -1.53
CA ASN A 102 -19.50 -8.09 -1.75
C ASN A 102 -19.87 -8.14 -3.22
N VAL A 103 -20.98 -8.77 -3.53
CA VAL A 103 -21.48 -8.89 -4.91
C VAL A 103 -21.75 -7.49 -5.49
N GLY A 104 -21.05 -7.16 -6.58
CA GLY A 104 -21.10 -5.83 -7.21
C GLY A 104 -20.27 -4.74 -6.52
N GLY A 105 -19.73 -5.01 -5.33
CA GLY A 105 -18.85 -4.12 -4.55
C GLY A 105 -17.40 -4.55 -4.58
N LEU A 106 -16.74 -4.46 -3.40
CA LEU A 106 -15.38 -4.94 -3.21
C LEU A 106 -15.34 -6.46 -3.10
N ASP A 107 -14.52 -7.09 -3.94
CA ASP A 107 -14.13 -8.50 -3.81
C ASP A 107 -12.61 -8.55 -3.68
N LEU A 108 -12.13 -8.63 -2.44
CA LEU A 108 -10.70 -8.60 -2.11
C LEU A 108 -10.32 -9.84 -1.32
N ARG A 109 -9.11 -10.35 -1.60
CA ARG A 109 -8.44 -11.36 -0.80
C ARG A 109 -7.19 -10.77 -0.18
N PHE A 110 -7.15 -10.83 1.15
CA PHE A 110 -6.05 -10.29 1.92
C PHE A 110 -5.06 -11.40 2.27
N PHE A 111 -3.81 -11.23 1.88
CA PHE A 111 -2.70 -12.07 2.32
C PHE A 111 -2.05 -11.42 3.54
N MET A 112 -2.63 -11.63 4.72
CA MET A 112 -2.35 -10.86 5.95
C MET A 112 -0.88 -10.87 6.36
N TRP A 113 -0.11 -11.88 6.00
CA TRP A 113 1.35 -11.92 6.25
C TRP A 113 2.14 -10.86 5.48
N GLN A 114 1.56 -10.28 4.43
CA GLN A 114 2.17 -9.19 3.65
C GLN A 114 1.85 -7.80 4.23
N TRP A 115 0.82 -7.68 5.05
CA TRP A 115 0.33 -6.41 5.58
C TRP A 115 1.07 -6.07 6.88
N GLN A 116 2.19 -5.32 6.77
CA GLN A 116 3.15 -5.13 7.86
C GLN A 116 3.21 -3.71 8.41
N HIS A 117 2.97 -2.72 7.57
CA HIS A 117 3.12 -1.32 7.97
C HIS A 117 1.99 -0.47 7.41
N MET A 118 1.64 0.60 8.15
CA MET A 118 0.63 1.55 7.73
C MET A 118 1.11 3.00 7.85
N LEU A 119 0.77 3.78 6.82
CA LEU A 119 0.84 5.24 6.89
C LEU A 119 -0.56 5.82 6.76
N ALA A 120 -0.93 6.72 7.68
CA ALA A 120 -2.03 7.62 7.46
C ALA A 120 -1.52 8.83 6.67
N VAL A 121 -2.22 9.18 5.59
CA VAL A 121 -1.86 10.32 4.75
C VAL A 121 -3.05 11.26 4.68
N THR A 122 -2.84 12.49 5.19
CA THR A 122 -3.82 13.58 5.12
C THR A 122 -3.23 14.66 4.22
N ASP A 123 -3.51 14.57 2.92
CA ASP A 123 -3.00 15.55 1.96
C ASP A 123 -3.93 16.75 1.86
N THR A 124 -3.46 17.87 2.41
CA THR A 124 -4.13 19.18 2.38
C THR A 124 -3.42 20.17 1.46
N SER A 125 -2.52 19.71 0.61
CA SER A 125 -1.81 20.58 -0.36
C SER A 125 -2.78 21.33 -1.28
N ARG A 126 -3.95 20.76 -1.51
CA ARG A 126 -5.08 21.38 -2.22
C ARG A 126 -6.22 21.63 -1.22
N ALA A 127 -6.38 22.88 -0.80
CA ALA A 127 -7.37 23.27 0.23
C ALA A 127 -8.82 22.97 -0.19
N ASP A 128 -9.12 23.02 -1.48
CA ASP A 128 -10.43 22.75 -2.07
C ASP A 128 -10.75 21.24 -2.16
N LYS A 129 -9.74 20.39 -2.04
CA LYS A 129 -9.88 18.93 -2.19
C LYS A 129 -8.92 18.17 -1.27
N PRO A 130 -9.15 18.22 0.05
CA PRO A 130 -8.35 17.42 0.98
C PRO A 130 -8.54 15.92 0.70
N SER A 131 -7.49 15.14 0.92
CA SER A 131 -7.50 13.69 0.71
C SER A 131 -7.05 12.98 1.97
N TYR A 132 -7.81 11.96 2.36
CA TYR A 132 -7.56 11.14 3.55
C TYR A 132 -7.38 9.70 3.11
N SER A 133 -6.22 9.10 3.39
CA SER A 133 -5.99 7.69 3.07
C SER A 133 -5.20 6.97 4.15
N ILE A 134 -5.42 5.66 4.23
CA ILE A 134 -4.51 4.73 4.89
C ILE A 134 -3.83 3.90 3.80
N GLN A 135 -2.52 3.87 3.84
CA GLN A 135 -1.70 3.14 2.88
C GLN A 135 -1.02 1.98 3.60
N PHE A 136 -1.19 0.79 3.05
CA PHE A 136 -0.66 -0.45 3.60
C PHE A 136 0.57 -0.89 2.81
N TYR A 137 1.57 -1.38 3.53
CA TYR A 137 2.86 -1.77 2.97
C TYR A 137 3.32 -3.12 3.51
N ASN A 138 4.09 -3.82 2.69
CA ASN A 138 4.76 -5.05 3.11
C ASN A 138 6.04 -4.77 3.92
N ALA A 139 6.71 -5.83 4.37
CA ALA A 139 7.93 -5.74 5.16
C ALA A 139 9.09 -5.02 4.42
N GLN A 140 9.09 -5.05 3.07
CA GLN A 140 10.08 -4.39 2.22
C GLN A 140 9.72 -2.94 1.87
N GLY A 141 8.54 -2.46 2.30
CA GLY A 141 8.06 -1.11 2.04
C GLY A 141 7.42 -0.90 0.66
N ALA A 142 7.04 -1.99 -0.02
CA ALA A 142 6.22 -1.90 -1.22
C ALA A 142 4.74 -1.71 -0.83
N ALA A 143 4.03 -0.81 -1.54
CA ALA A 143 2.61 -0.57 -1.29
C ALA A 143 1.78 -1.79 -1.70
N ILE A 144 0.82 -2.17 -0.85
CA ILE A 144 -0.12 -3.27 -1.09
C ILE A 144 -1.48 -2.70 -1.52
N ASP A 145 -2.01 -1.78 -0.72
CA ASP A 145 -3.31 -1.16 -0.94
C ASP A 145 -3.28 0.27 -0.39
N LYS A 146 -3.94 1.18 -1.08
CA LYS A 146 -4.16 2.56 -0.64
C LYS A 146 -5.66 2.80 -0.57
N VAL A 147 -6.15 2.93 0.64
CA VAL A 147 -7.59 3.06 0.90
C VAL A 147 -7.92 4.51 1.23
N TYR A 148 -8.76 5.12 0.39
CA TYR A 148 -9.17 6.52 0.51
C TYR A 148 -10.58 6.65 1.07
N LEU A 149 -10.76 7.57 2.02
CA LEU A 149 -12.07 7.99 2.49
C LEU A 149 -12.76 8.80 1.39
N ARG A 150 -13.98 8.40 1.00
CA ARG A 150 -14.73 9.08 -0.06
C ARG A 150 -15.89 9.92 0.46
N GLU A 151 -16.50 9.52 1.56
CA GLU A 151 -17.54 10.29 2.22
C GLU A 151 -16.92 11.24 3.26
N LEU A 152 -16.67 12.50 2.86
CA LEU A 152 -15.97 13.50 3.67
C LEU A 152 -16.95 14.31 4.54
N SER A 153 -17.84 13.65 5.28
CA SER A 153 -18.64 14.30 6.32
C SER A 153 -17.78 14.59 7.56
N ASP A 154 -18.17 15.60 8.34
CA ASP A 154 -17.49 15.95 9.60
C ASP A 154 -17.44 14.75 10.56
N GLU A 155 -18.50 13.95 10.58
CA GLU A 155 -18.57 12.73 11.39
C GLU A 155 -17.54 11.70 10.92
N ASN A 156 -17.44 11.42 9.61
CA ASN A 156 -16.48 10.47 9.08
C ASN A 156 -15.05 10.95 9.26
N ILE A 157 -14.78 12.25 9.05
CA ILE A 157 -13.45 12.83 9.28
C ILE A 157 -13.07 12.70 10.77
N SER A 158 -13.98 13.01 11.69
CA SER A 158 -13.74 12.87 13.14
C SER A 158 -13.46 11.42 13.53
N ARG A 159 -14.26 10.47 13.01
CA ARG A 159 -14.08 9.03 13.23
C ARG A 159 -12.74 8.53 12.66
N TRP A 160 -12.36 9.02 11.47
CA TRP A 160 -11.08 8.72 10.83
C TRP A 160 -9.90 9.19 11.67
N GLN A 161 -9.94 10.41 12.17
CA GLN A 161 -8.91 10.97 13.04
C GLN A 161 -8.81 10.20 14.36
N ALA A 162 -9.94 9.82 14.97
CA ALA A 162 -9.95 9.03 16.20
C ALA A 162 -9.31 7.65 15.98
N MET A 163 -9.62 6.98 14.86
CA MET A 163 -8.99 5.70 14.48
C MET A 163 -7.47 5.86 14.33
N ILE A 164 -6.99 6.91 13.69
CA ILE A 164 -5.57 7.18 13.53
C ILE A 164 -4.89 7.40 14.89
N GLN A 165 -5.50 8.19 15.77
CA GLN A 165 -4.97 8.43 17.12
C GLN A 165 -4.90 7.15 17.95
N GLU A 166 -5.92 6.31 17.90
CA GLU A 166 -5.93 4.99 18.55
C GLU A 166 -4.74 4.13 18.08
N GLN A 167 -4.50 4.07 16.79
CA GLN A 167 -3.38 3.29 16.25
C GLN A 167 -2.02 3.89 16.63
N GLN A 168 -1.88 5.20 16.63
CA GLN A 168 -0.64 5.86 17.05
C GLN A 168 -0.24 5.53 18.49
N GLN A 169 -1.21 5.39 19.40
CA GLN A 169 -0.95 5.01 20.79
C GLN A 169 -0.37 3.59 20.91
N THR A 170 -0.55 2.74 19.92
CA THR A 170 0.04 1.39 19.89
C THR A 170 1.49 1.37 19.39
N VAL A 171 1.95 2.48 18.78
CA VAL A 171 3.32 2.59 18.25
C VAL A 171 4.29 2.83 19.41
N ASN A 172 5.08 1.82 19.75
CA ASN A 172 6.03 1.84 20.87
C ASN A 172 7.50 1.89 20.40
N LYS A 173 7.75 2.17 19.12
CA LYS A 173 9.09 2.21 18.50
C LYS A 173 9.36 3.56 17.86
N GLU A 174 10.60 4.04 17.95
CA GLU A 174 11.04 5.30 17.35
C GLU A 174 11.63 5.12 15.94
N THR A 175 12.09 3.91 15.66
CA THR A 175 12.71 3.55 14.39
C THR A 175 12.12 2.26 13.83
N LEU A 176 12.21 2.13 12.52
CA LEU A 176 11.79 0.94 11.77
C LEU A 176 12.91 0.56 10.79
N THR A 177 13.21 -0.72 10.69
CA THR A 177 14.10 -1.25 9.65
C THR A 177 13.25 -2.12 8.72
N LEU A 178 13.21 -1.74 7.45
CA LEU A 178 12.54 -2.56 6.43
C LEU A 178 13.41 -3.77 6.09
N GLU A 179 12.76 -4.85 5.70
CA GLU A 179 13.46 -6.01 5.16
C GLU A 179 14.09 -5.68 3.80
N ALA A 180 15.21 -6.31 3.48
CA ALA A 180 15.80 -6.17 2.16
C ALA A 180 14.85 -6.73 1.10
N GLN A 181 14.73 -6.04 -0.04
CA GLN A 181 14.09 -6.64 -1.20
C GLN A 181 14.92 -7.84 -1.65
N GLU A 182 14.31 -9.02 -1.62
CA GLU A 182 14.91 -10.14 -2.34
C GLU A 182 14.88 -9.82 -3.84
N PRO A 183 15.98 -10.05 -4.56
CA PRO A 183 15.95 -9.92 -6.00
C PRO A 183 14.82 -10.83 -6.51
N LEU A 184 13.91 -10.26 -7.30
CA LEU A 184 12.88 -11.03 -7.98
C LEU A 184 13.58 -12.19 -8.67
N ASN A 185 13.32 -13.41 -8.20
CA ASN A 185 13.80 -14.60 -8.89
C ASN A 185 13.08 -14.61 -10.23
N ASP A 186 13.82 -14.24 -11.27
CA ASP A 186 13.25 -13.88 -12.59
C ASP A 186 12.87 -15.13 -13.39
N TRP A 187 12.17 -16.07 -12.70
CA TRP A 187 11.66 -17.28 -13.32
C TRP A 187 10.74 -16.98 -14.52
N ARG A 188 10.16 -15.78 -14.58
CA ARG A 188 9.24 -15.36 -15.64
C ARG A 188 9.94 -15.13 -16.99
N TYR A 189 11.24 -14.89 -16.95
CA TYR A 189 12.05 -14.57 -18.14
C TYR A 189 13.13 -15.62 -18.42
N LYS A 190 13.14 -16.72 -17.66
CA LYS A 190 14.02 -17.83 -17.98
C LYS A 190 13.57 -18.42 -19.32
N ALA A 191 14.35 -18.19 -20.36
CA ALA A 191 14.09 -18.83 -21.64
C ALA A 191 14.12 -20.37 -21.46
N LEU A 192 13.02 -21.01 -21.80
CA LEU A 192 12.96 -22.47 -21.79
C LEU A 192 13.99 -23.03 -22.80
N SER A 193 14.72 -24.05 -22.42
CA SER A 193 15.53 -24.83 -23.35
C SER A 193 14.64 -25.49 -24.43
N GLU A 194 15.22 -25.91 -25.53
CA GLU A 194 14.47 -26.64 -26.59
C GLU A 194 13.81 -27.90 -26.04
N GLU A 195 14.50 -28.63 -25.15
CA GLU A 195 13.95 -29.81 -24.48
C GLU A 195 12.74 -29.48 -23.58
N GLU A 196 12.83 -28.44 -22.77
CA GLU A 196 11.72 -28.00 -21.91
C GLU A 196 10.51 -27.54 -22.73
N ARG A 197 10.73 -26.87 -23.88
CA ARG A 197 9.67 -26.53 -24.84
C ARG A 197 9.01 -27.77 -25.44
N ALA A 198 9.80 -28.73 -25.85
CA ALA A 198 9.29 -29.96 -26.43
C ALA A 198 8.46 -30.78 -25.42
N GLN A 199 8.92 -30.87 -24.17
CA GLN A 199 8.18 -31.51 -23.08
C GLN A 199 6.84 -30.79 -22.77
N LEU A 200 6.85 -29.46 -22.73
CA LEU A 200 5.66 -28.67 -22.54
C LEU A 200 4.64 -28.86 -23.67
N GLN A 201 5.13 -28.91 -24.91
CA GLN A 201 4.31 -29.11 -26.12
C GLN A 201 3.70 -30.50 -26.15
N GLN A 202 4.48 -31.56 -25.81
CA GLN A 202 3.98 -32.92 -25.69
C GLN A 202 2.94 -33.04 -24.57
N GLY A 203 3.19 -32.46 -23.40
CA GLY A 203 2.24 -32.46 -22.30
C GLY A 203 0.92 -31.75 -22.67
N TRP A 204 1.00 -30.65 -23.40
CA TRP A 204 -0.18 -29.93 -23.89
C TRP A 204 -0.99 -30.75 -24.90
N GLN A 205 -0.33 -31.38 -25.84
CA GLN A 205 -0.96 -32.26 -26.86
C GLN A 205 -1.60 -33.51 -26.26
N ALA A 206 -1.08 -34.00 -25.12
CA ALA A 206 -1.63 -35.16 -24.43
C ALA A 206 -2.88 -34.84 -23.59
N MET A 207 -3.19 -33.54 -23.36
CA MET A 207 -4.39 -33.09 -22.65
C MET A 207 -5.58 -32.81 -23.56
N THR A 208 -5.42 -32.84 -24.86
CA THR A 208 -6.47 -32.71 -25.90
C THR A 208 -6.84 -34.06 -26.45
#